data_c2d62cc23b1aa95586f3beaffae46188
#
_entry.id   c2d62cc23b1aa95586f3beaffae46188
#
_cell.length_a   1.000
_cell.length_b   1.000
_cell.length_c   1.000
_cell.angle_alpha   90.00
_cell.angle_beta   90.00
_cell.angle_gamma   90.00
#
_symmetry.space_group_name_H-M   'P 1'
#
loop_
_entity.id
_entity.type
_entity.pdbx_description
1 polymer ?
#
loop_
_entity_poly.entity_id
_entity_poly.type
_entity_poly.pdbx_seq_one_letter_code
_entity_poly.pdbx_strand_id
1 'polypeptide(L)'
;MNDQVIIFDTTLRDGEQALSASLTVKEKLQIAYALERLGVDVIEAGFPVSSPGDFESVQTIAKHVKDSRVCALARAVAKDIDAAGEALKVADQFRIHTFISTSTVHVQDKLRRSYDDVVEMAVKAVKHARKYTDDVEFSCEDAGRTPIDNLCRMVEAAIDAGANTINIPDTVGYTVPNEFGGIIQTLFDRVPNIDKAIISVHCHDDLGMSVANSIAAVQAGARQIEGTINGIGERAGNCSLEEIAMIIKTRQEFLGVHTGLKHDEIHRTSKLVSQLCNMPIQSNKAIVGANAFSHSSGIHQDGMLKNKNTYEIMTPESIGLKNQALNLTSRSGRAAVKSHMDTMGYKEDEYNLDALYEDFLKLADRKGQVFDYDLEALMHFSNLREEDDFYKLNYLSVQSGSVMATTSIKLQCGDKETSEAAVGNGPVDALYQCIYRVTGYDIVLDKFDLTAKGEGEDGLGQADIIANYKGRKYHGTGVSTDIVEASGQALLHVINSIHRADKIAEIKQKKIATV
;
A
#
# COMPACT_ATOMS: atom_id res chain seq x y z
N MET A 1 -29.32 3.64 -16.86
CA MET A 1 -27.90 4.02 -16.71
C MET A 1 -27.13 2.75 -16.34
N ASN A 2 -25.92 2.61 -16.81
CA ASN A 2 -25.07 1.50 -16.40
C ASN A 2 -24.69 1.74 -14.92
N ASP A 3 -25.01 0.81 -14.03
CA ASP A 3 -24.73 0.92 -12.59
C ASP A 3 -23.26 0.63 -12.25
N GLN A 4 -22.44 0.29 -13.27
CA GLN A 4 -21.00 0.08 -13.11
C GLN A 4 -20.26 1.43 -13.10
N VAL A 5 -19.38 1.61 -12.12
CA VAL A 5 -18.38 2.67 -12.09
C VAL A 5 -17.09 2.11 -12.68
N ILE A 6 -16.63 2.75 -13.75
CA ILE A 6 -15.36 2.45 -14.43
C ILE A 6 -14.22 2.92 -13.54
N ILE A 7 -13.24 2.06 -13.33
CA ILE A 7 -12.01 2.40 -12.58
C ILE A 7 -10.88 2.66 -13.56
N PHE A 8 -10.41 3.89 -13.54
CA PHE A 8 -9.28 4.37 -14.32
C PHE A 8 -8.07 4.55 -13.39
N ASP A 9 -7.03 3.76 -13.61
CA ASP A 9 -5.80 3.83 -12.81
C ASP A 9 -4.75 4.71 -13.50
N THR A 10 -4.26 5.69 -12.79
CA THR A 10 -3.17 6.59 -13.24
C THR A 10 -1.88 6.44 -12.41
N THR A 11 -1.70 5.30 -11.73
CA THR A 11 -0.49 5.00 -10.94
C THR A 11 0.79 5.14 -11.77
N LEU A 12 0.75 4.72 -13.04
CA LEU A 12 1.90 4.72 -13.96
C LEU A 12 2.12 6.07 -14.67
N ARG A 13 1.23 7.05 -14.47
CA ARG A 13 1.39 8.41 -15.01
C ARG A 13 1.43 9.45 -13.90
N ASP A 14 0.30 9.76 -13.23
CA ASP A 14 0.24 10.75 -12.15
C ASP A 14 0.93 10.25 -10.89
N GLY A 15 0.74 8.97 -10.58
CA GLY A 15 1.41 8.31 -9.45
C GLY A 15 2.93 8.38 -9.56
N GLU A 16 3.48 8.20 -10.76
CA GLU A 16 4.93 8.25 -11.00
C GLU A 16 5.52 9.65 -10.75
N GLN A 17 4.74 10.71 -10.85
CA GLN A 17 5.19 12.08 -10.59
C GLN A 17 5.58 12.33 -9.12
N ALA A 18 5.14 11.46 -8.19
CA ALA A 18 5.55 11.49 -6.79
C ALA A 18 6.96 10.94 -6.54
N LEU A 19 7.53 10.21 -7.49
CA LEU A 19 8.74 9.43 -7.27
C LEU A 19 10.01 10.26 -7.44
N SER A 20 11.02 9.96 -6.63
CA SER A 20 12.35 10.55 -6.74
C SER A 20 13.15 10.04 -7.95
N ALA A 21 12.77 8.88 -8.48
CA ALA A 21 13.35 8.26 -9.67
C ALA A 21 12.27 7.57 -10.49
N SER A 22 12.35 7.68 -11.82
CA SER A 22 11.41 7.03 -12.73
C SER A 22 11.51 5.51 -12.63
N LEU A 23 10.36 4.85 -12.77
CA LEU A 23 10.28 3.39 -12.88
C LEU A 23 10.87 2.90 -14.22
N THR A 24 11.53 1.77 -14.20
CA THR A 24 11.98 1.11 -15.42
C THR A 24 10.79 0.53 -16.20
N VAL A 25 10.96 0.31 -17.51
CA VAL A 25 9.92 -0.34 -18.36
C VAL A 25 9.44 -1.66 -17.76
N LYS A 26 10.37 -2.44 -17.16
CA LYS A 26 10.05 -3.72 -16.53
C LYS A 26 9.18 -3.56 -15.28
N GLU A 27 9.49 -2.58 -14.44
CA GLU A 27 8.71 -2.28 -13.23
C GLU A 27 7.32 -1.75 -13.59
N LYS A 28 7.23 -0.84 -14.56
CA LYS A 28 5.93 -0.36 -15.09
C LYS A 28 5.08 -1.52 -15.62
N LEU A 29 5.67 -2.45 -16.35
CA LEU A 29 4.95 -3.62 -16.86
C LEU A 29 4.49 -4.55 -15.72
N GLN A 30 5.27 -4.72 -14.66
CA GLN A 30 4.85 -5.50 -13.49
C GLN A 30 3.65 -4.88 -12.77
N ILE A 31 3.65 -3.54 -12.60
CA ILE A 31 2.51 -2.81 -12.05
C ILE A 31 1.29 -2.95 -12.98
N ALA A 32 1.45 -2.76 -14.28
CA ALA A 32 0.36 -2.90 -15.25
C ALA A 32 -0.30 -4.28 -15.19
N TYR A 33 0.48 -5.36 -15.08
CA TYR A 33 -0.08 -6.70 -14.88
C TYR A 33 -0.79 -6.88 -13.52
N ALA A 34 -0.35 -6.19 -12.47
CA ALA A 34 -1.05 -6.23 -11.20
C ALA A 34 -2.39 -5.50 -11.27
N LEU A 35 -2.45 -4.35 -11.95
CA LEU A 35 -3.66 -3.58 -12.21
C LEU A 35 -4.66 -4.37 -13.07
N GLU A 36 -4.18 -5.02 -14.12
CA GLU A 36 -4.99 -5.90 -14.98
C GLU A 36 -5.58 -7.08 -14.18
N ARG A 37 -4.78 -7.74 -13.32
CA ARG A 37 -5.27 -8.80 -12.42
C ARG A 37 -6.30 -8.30 -11.41
N LEU A 38 -6.10 -7.09 -10.88
CA LEU A 38 -7.05 -6.41 -10.00
C LEU A 38 -8.38 -6.14 -10.71
N GLY A 39 -8.38 -6.10 -12.04
CA GLY A 39 -9.58 -5.85 -12.86
C GLY A 39 -9.85 -4.36 -13.06
N VAL A 40 -8.81 -3.53 -13.10
CA VAL A 40 -8.91 -2.13 -13.49
C VAL A 40 -9.39 -2.03 -14.93
N ASP A 41 -10.38 -1.17 -15.20
CA ASP A 41 -10.97 -1.05 -16.53
C ASP A 41 -10.04 -0.32 -17.51
N VAL A 42 -9.37 0.75 -17.05
CA VAL A 42 -8.45 1.57 -17.86
C VAL A 42 -7.15 1.81 -17.11
N ILE A 43 -6.00 1.59 -17.76
CA ILE A 43 -4.66 1.85 -17.23
C ILE A 43 -4.01 2.98 -18.02
N GLU A 44 -3.79 4.14 -17.40
CA GLU A 44 -3.02 5.23 -17.98
C GLU A 44 -1.53 4.95 -17.83
N ALA A 45 -0.91 4.50 -18.90
CA ALA A 45 0.42 3.91 -18.89
C ALA A 45 1.57 4.93 -18.90
N GLY A 46 1.29 6.21 -19.16
CA GLY A 46 2.29 7.27 -19.18
C GLY A 46 1.99 8.41 -20.14
N PHE A 47 3.05 9.19 -20.44
CA PHE A 47 3.00 10.37 -21.32
C PHE A 47 4.06 10.25 -22.44
N PRO A 48 3.72 9.59 -23.57
CA PRO A 48 4.68 9.16 -24.58
C PRO A 48 5.59 10.23 -25.18
N VAL A 49 5.13 11.47 -25.22
CA VAL A 49 5.92 12.58 -25.79
C VAL A 49 7.03 13.08 -24.84
N SER A 50 6.97 12.73 -23.56
CA SER A 50 7.89 13.23 -22.54
C SER A 50 9.33 12.74 -22.74
N SER A 51 9.49 11.47 -23.09
CA SER A 51 10.80 10.87 -23.35
C SER A 51 10.69 9.59 -24.21
N PRO A 52 11.81 9.16 -24.85
CA PRO A 52 11.85 7.86 -25.53
C PRO A 52 11.52 6.67 -24.60
N GLY A 53 11.94 6.74 -23.34
CA GLY A 53 11.64 5.71 -22.33
C GLY A 53 10.17 5.62 -21.97
N ASP A 54 9.46 6.76 -21.88
CA ASP A 54 8.02 6.77 -21.66
C ASP A 54 7.27 6.24 -22.89
N PHE A 55 7.71 6.60 -24.09
CA PHE A 55 7.16 6.03 -25.32
C PHE A 55 7.29 4.50 -25.35
N GLU A 56 8.49 3.97 -25.06
CA GLU A 56 8.75 2.54 -24.99
C GLU A 56 7.91 1.85 -23.90
N SER A 57 7.77 2.48 -22.75
CA SER A 57 6.96 1.96 -21.63
C SER A 57 5.50 1.83 -22.02
N VAL A 58 4.90 2.88 -22.57
CA VAL A 58 3.49 2.88 -23.01
C VAL A 58 3.29 1.83 -24.11
N GLN A 59 4.18 1.77 -25.11
CA GLN A 59 4.09 0.80 -26.19
C GLN A 59 4.23 -0.65 -25.68
N THR A 60 5.13 -0.88 -24.72
CA THR A 60 5.32 -2.20 -24.12
C THR A 60 4.07 -2.64 -23.35
N ILE A 61 3.51 -1.75 -22.53
CA ILE A 61 2.27 -2.03 -21.78
C ILE A 61 1.11 -2.29 -22.75
N ALA A 62 0.92 -1.45 -23.76
CA ALA A 62 -0.12 -1.60 -24.77
C ALA A 62 -0.02 -2.93 -25.53
N LYS A 63 1.18 -3.45 -25.74
CA LYS A 63 1.41 -4.75 -26.38
C LYS A 63 1.02 -5.93 -25.49
N HIS A 64 1.21 -5.83 -24.18
CA HIS A 64 1.15 -6.98 -23.27
C HIS A 64 -0.13 -7.04 -22.42
N VAL A 65 -0.74 -5.91 -22.06
CA VAL A 65 -2.01 -5.85 -21.34
C VAL A 65 -3.16 -6.14 -22.31
N LYS A 66 -4.11 -7.00 -21.92
CA LYS A 66 -5.19 -7.49 -22.79
C LYS A 66 -6.60 -7.31 -22.20
N ASP A 67 -6.73 -7.47 -20.88
CA ASP A 67 -8.03 -7.46 -20.21
C ASP A 67 -8.41 -6.05 -19.70
N SER A 68 -7.45 -5.12 -19.62
CA SER A 68 -7.68 -3.71 -19.34
C SER A 68 -7.41 -2.86 -20.58
N ARG A 69 -8.13 -1.76 -20.74
CA ARG A 69 -7.85 -0.79 -21.79
C ARG A 69 -6.63 0.05 -21.45
N VAL A 70 -5.66 0.15 -22.36
CA VAL A 70 -4.49 1.00 -22.16
C VAL A 70 -4.75 2.41 -22.66
N CYS A 71 -4.41 3.40 -21.87
CA CYS A 71 -4.55 4.81 -22.13
C CYS A 71 -3.19 5.52 -22.09
N ALA A 72 -3.04 6.62 -22.80
CA ALA A 72 -1.90 7.52 -22.71
C ALA A 72 -2.33 8.97 -22.73
N LEU A 73 -1.63 9.78 -21.93
CA LEU A 73 -1.86 11.22 -21.82
C LEU A 73 -1.23 11.97 -22.99
N ALA A 74 -1.91 13.02 -23.47
CA ALA A 74 -1.45 13.95 -24.50
C ALA A 74 -1.98 15.36 -24.21
N ARG A 75 -1.12 16.37 -24.23
CA ARG A 75 -1.60 17.75 -24.25
C ARG A 75 -2.43 18.01 -25.53
N ALA A 76 -3.26 19.05 -25.51
CA ALA A 76 -4.11 19.42 -26.65
C ALA A 76 -3.28 20.02 -27.83
N VAL A 77 -2.24 19.29 -28.25
CA VAL A 77 -1.37 19.62 -29.39
C VAL A 77 -1.14 18.38 -30.25
N ALA A 78 -1.16 18.54 -31.58
CA ALA A 78 -1.11 17.42 -32.52
C ALA A 78 0.09 16.49 -32.27
N LYS A 79 1.29 17.04 -32.05
CA LYS A 79 2.50 16.26 -31.81
C LYS A 79 2.38 15.28 -30.61
N ASP A 80 1.74 15.72 -29.52
CA ASP A 80 1.57 14.89 -28.34
C ASP A 80 0.56 13.76 -28.59
N ILE A 81 -0.54 14.10 -29.28
CA ILE A 81 -1.59 13.16 -29.66
C ILE A 81 -1.05 12.14 -30.65
N ASP A 82 -0.22 12.57 -31.63
CA ASP A 82 0.43 11.65 -32.57
C ASP A 82 1.37 10.68 -31.84
N ALA A 83 2.15 11.15 -30.87
CA ALA A 83 3.02 10.29 -30.05
C ALA A 83 2.22 9.27 -29.25
N ALA A 84 1.10 9.68 -28.64
CA ALA A 84 0.20 8.77 -27.93
C ALA A 84 -0.43 7.73 -28.87
N GLY A 85 -0.96 8.16 -30.03
CA GLY A 85 -1.54 7.26 -31.01
C GLY A 85 -0.53 6.24 -31.55
N GLU A 86 0.70 6.69 -31.86
CA GLU A 86 1.77 5.81 -32.35
C GLU A 86 2.22 4.78 -31.29
N ALA A 87 2.31 5.18 -30.02
CA ALA A 87 2.67 4.25 -28.94
C ALA A 87 1.57 3.21 -28.68
N LEU A 88 0.30 3.62 -28.75
CA LEU A 88 -0.85 2.79 -28.41
C LEU A 88 -1.35 1.89 -29.54
N LYS A 89 -1.04 2.16 -30.82
CA LYS A 89 -1.56 1.42 -31.98
C LYS A 89 -1.25 -0.07 -32.01
N VAL A 90 -0.37 -0.56 -31.14
CA VAL A 90 -0.05 -1.97 -30.97
C VAL A 90 -1.07 -2.72 -30.11
N ALA A 91 -1.97 -2.02 -29.42
CA ALA A 91 -3.08 -2.58 -28.68
C ALA A 91 -4.29 -2.78 -29.59
N ASP A 92 -5.12 -3.79 -29.28
CA ASP A 92 -6.36 -4.05 -30.03
C ASP A 92 -7.41 -2.94 -29.81
N GLN A 93 -7.47 -2.42 -28.58
CA GLN A 93 -8.31 -1.29 -28.16
C GLN A 93 -7.53 -0.40 -27.20
N PHE A 94 -7.58 0.91 -27.43
CA PHE A 94 -6.88 1.87 -26.60
C PHE A 94 -7.64 3.18 -26.51
N ARG A 95 -7.29 3.98 -25.49
CA ARG A 95 -7.83 5.32 -25.26
C ARG A 95 -6.73 6.36 -25.41
N ILE A 96 -7.05 7.49 -26.02
CA ILE A 96 -6.22 8.70 -25.95
C ILE A 96 -6.88 9.67 -24.99
N HIS A 97 -6.12 10.08 -23.96
CA HIS A 97 -6.53 11.07 -22.97
C HIS A 97 -5.86 12.40 -23.32
N THR A 98 -6.65 13.41 -23.70
CA THR A 98 -6.13 14.75 -23.99
C THR A 98 -6.77 15.78 -23.06
N PHE A 99 -6.06 16.86 -22.76
CA PHE A 99 -6.49 17.84 -21.79
C PHE A 99 -6.07 19.27 -22.15
N ILE A 100 -6.82 20.24 -21.64
CA ILE A 100 -6.44 21.64 -21.63
C ILE A 100 -6.97 22.32 -20.37
N SER A 101 -6.22 23.32 -19.87
CA SER A 101 -6.62 24.09 -18.68
C SER A 101 -7.83 24.98 -18.96
N THR A 102 -8.79 25.00 -18.03
CA THR A 102 -10.07 25.70 -18.21
C THR A 102 -10.35 26.78 -17.18
N SER A 103 -9.63 26.80 -16.04
CA SER A 103 -9.81 27.86 -15.03
C SER A 103 -9.28 29.21 -15.50
N THR A 104 -9.87 30.26 -14.96
CA THR A 104 -9.51 31.64 -15.33
C THR A 104 -8.01 31.93 -15.16
N VAL A 105 -7.43 31.49 -14.04
CA VAL A 105 -5.99 31.67 -13.75
C VAL A 105 -5.14 30.98 -14.82
N HIS A 106 -5.46 29.73 -15.16
CA HIS A 106 -4.68 29.01 -16.17
C HIS A 106 -4.86 29.56 -17.58
N VAL A 107 -6.07 29.93 -17.95
CA VAL A 107 -6.36 30.48 -19.28
C VAL A 107 -5.64 31.82 -19.49
N GLN A 108 -5.69 32.73 -18.49
CA GLN A 108 -5.11 34.05 -18.59
C GLN A 108 -3.59 34.06 -18.37
N ASP A 109 -3.10 33.38 -17.31
CA ASP A 109 -1.70 33.53 -16.89
C ASP A 109 -0.79 32.46 -17.52
N LYS A 110 -1.27 31.17 -17.62
CA LYS A 110 -0.50 30.06 -18.17
C LYS A 110 -0.61 29.98 -19.70
N LEU A 111 -1.83 29.97 -20.24
CA LEU A 111 -2.06 29.85 -21.69
C LEU A 111 -1.98 31.19 -22.42
N ARG A 112 -2.31 32.28 -21.74
CA ARG A 112 -2.37 33.65 -22.32
C ARG A 112 -3.24 33.70 -23.56
N ARG A 113 -4.46 33.15 -23.46
CA ARG A 113 -5.45 33.02 -24.54
C ARG A 113 -6.81 33.54 -24.10
N SER A 114 -7.67 33.77 -25.07
CA SER A 114 -9.09 33.94 -24.80
C SER A 114 -9.72 32.56 -24.51
N TYR A 115 -10.84 32.56 -23.80
CA TYR A 115 -11.56 31.31 -23.54
C TYR A 115 -12.07 30.66 -24.85
N ASP A 116 -12.44 31.48 -25.84
CA ASP A 116 -12.83 31.01 -27.17
C ASP A 116 -11.71 30.26 -27.89
N ASP A 117 -10.47 30.80 -27.82
CA ASP A 117 -9.29 30.10 -28.36
C ASP A 117 -9.08 28.75 -27.69
N VAL A 118 -9.26 28.70 -26.35
CA VAL A 118 -9.07 27.45 -25.57
C VAL A 118 -10.11 26.39 -25.97
N VAL A 119 -11.37 26.79 -26.15
CA VAL A 119 -12.43 25.89 -26.65
C VAL A 119 -12.09 25.38 -28.06
N GLU A 120 -11.63 26.28 -28.94
CA GLU A 120 -11.22 25.86 -30.29
C GLU A 120 -10.04 24.88 -30.28
N MET A 121 -9.05 25.09 -29.39
CA MET A 121 -7.93 24.17 -29.20
C MET A 121 -8.41 22.81 -28.70
N ALA A 122 -9.31 22.76 -27.75
CA ALA A 122 -9.92 21.52 -27.25
C ALA A 122 -10.63 20.73 -28.37
N VAL A 123 -11.48 21.40 -29.13
CA VAL A 123 -12.21 20.81 -30.27
C VAL A 123 -11.23 20.24 -31.31
N LYS A 124 -10.16 20.98 -31.65
CA LYS A 124 -9.12 20.51 -32.58
C LYS A 124 -8.40 19.27 -32.04
N ALA A 125 -8.05 19.28 -30.75
CA ALA A 125 -7.36 18.16 -30.11
C ALA A 125 -8.21 16.88 -30.08
N VAL A 126 -9.47 16.98 -29.67
CA VAL A 126 -10.41 15.83 -29.66
C VAL A 126 -10.59 15.28 -31.07
N LYS A 127 -10.85 16.14 -32.06
CA LYS A 127 -10.97 15.72 -33.47
C LYS A 127 -9.69 15.09 -34.02
N HIS A 128 -8.52 15.52 -33.53
CA HIS A 128 -7.25 14.95 -33.93
C HIS A 128 -7.07 13.53 -33.31
N ALA A 129 -7.35 13.37 -32.01
CA ALA A 129 -7.30 12.08 -31.31
C ALA A 129 -8.27 11.06 -31.94
N ARG A 130 -9.45 11.51 -32.38
CA ARG A 130 -10.45 10.69 -33.09
C ARG A 130 -9.95 10.06 -34.40
N LYS A 131 -8.84 10.53 -34.96
CA LYS A 131 -8.22 9.89 -36.13
C LYS A 131 -7.52 8.57 -35.78
N TYR A 132 -7.16 8.36 -34.52
CA TYR A 132 -6.44 7.17 -34.04
C TYR A 132 -7.36 6.16 -33.38
N THR A 133 -8.39 6.61 -32.66
CA THR A 133 -9.29 5.75 -31.88
C THR A 133 -10.68 6.37 -31.76
N ASP A 134 -11.67 5.51 -31.55
CA ASP A 134 -13.03 5.91 -31.22
C ASP A 134 -13.22 6.16 -29.71
N ASP A 135 -12.24 5.87 -28.86
CA ASP A 135 -12.26 6.11 -27.44
C ASP A 135 -11.33 7.27 -27.06
N VAL A 136 -11.93 8.43 -26.90
CA VAL A 136 -11.21 9.68 -26.56
C VAL A 136 -11.75 10.24 -25.26
N GLU A 137 -10.86 10.40 -24.29
CA GLU A 137 -11.11 11.08 -23.05
C GLU A 137 -10.58 12.53 -23.11
N PHE A 138 -11.39 13.47 -22.66
CA PHE A 138 -11.01 14.86 -22.57
C PHE A 138 -11.12 15.39 -21.14
N SER A 139 -10.03 15.95 -20.60
CA SER A 139 -9.99 16.57 -19.28
C SER A 139 -10.03 18.09 -19.33
N CYS A 140 -10.94 18.66 -18.54
CA CYS A 140 -11.01 20.08 -18.26
C CYS A 140 -10.04 20.42 -17.10
N GLU A 141 -8.73 20.53 -17.35
CA GLU A 141 -7.73 20.77 -16.29
C GLU A 141 -8.15 21.95 -15.41
N ASP A 142 -8.11 21.76 -14.08
CA ASP A 142 -8.52 22.71 -13.05
C ASP A 142 -10.04 23.05 -13.08
N ALA A 143 -10.87 22.04 -13.36
CA ALA A 143 -12.32 22.21 -13.44
C ALA A 143 -12.94 22.67 -12.11
N GLY A 144 -12.41 22.22 -10.97
CA GLY A 144 -12.89 22.65 -9.64
C GLY A 144 -12.84 24.17 -9.41
N ARG A 145 -12.00 24.91 -10.15
CA ARG A 145 -11.90 26.38 -10.10
C ARG A 145 -12.35 27.07 -11.38
N THR A 146 -12.93 26.33 -12.32
CA THR A 146 -13.43 26.88 -13.58
C THR A 146 -14.82 27.48 -13.38
N PRO A 147 -15.08 28.71 -13.85
CA PRO A 147 -16.44 29.27 -13.85
C PRO A 147 -17.43 28.31 -14.53
N ILE A 148 -18.54 28.02 -13.88
CA ILE A 148 -19.46 26.94 -14.28
C ILE A 148 -20.02 27.12 -15.70
N ASP A 149 -20.26 28.35 -16.14
CA ASP A 149 -20.73 28.62 -17.49
C ASP A 149 -19.67 28.24 -18.54
N ASN A 150 -18.42 28.55 -18.24
CA ASN A 150 -17.28 28.16 -19.07
C ASN A 150 -17.08 26.65 -19.10
N LEU A 151 -17.21 25.99 -17.94
CA LEU A 151 -17.10 24.54 -17.84
C LEU A 151 -18.18 23.83 -18.65
N CYS A 152 -19.44 24.23 -18.52
CA CYS A 152 -20.56 23.67 -19.33
C CYS A 152 -20.28 23.82 -20.83
N ARG A 153 -19.85 25.01 -21.27
CA ARG A 153 -19.52 25.25 -22.68
C ARG A 153 -18.36 24.38 -23.19
N MET A 154 -17.32 24.20 -22.38
CA MET A 154 -16.18 23.34 -22.74
C MET A 154 -16.60 21.89 -22.87
N VAL A 155 -17.36 21.39 -21.92
CA VAL A 155 -17.87 20.00 -21.89
C VAL A 155 -18.74 19.74 -23.14
N GLU A 156 -19.71 20.63 -23.43
CA GLU A 156 -20.56 20.52 -24.61
C GLU A 156 -19.73 20.47 -25.91
N ALA A 157 -18.77 21.38 -26.07
CA ALA A 157 -17.93 21.45 -27.25
C ALA A 157 -17.01 20.23 -27.42
N ALA A 158 -16.48 19.67 -26.33
CA ALA A 158 -15.64 18.48 -26.37
C ALA A 158 -16.44 17.24 -26.75
N ILE A 159 -17.67 17.09 -26.23
CA ILE A 159 -18.60 16.01 -26.59
C ILE A 159 -18.97 16.11 -28.08
N ASP A 160 -19.32 17.29 -28.56
CA ASP A 160 -19.65 17.50 -29.98
C ASP A 160 -18.45 17.28 -30.92
N ALA A 161 -17.23 17.46 -30.41
CA ALA A 161 -16.00 17.15 -31.14
C ALA A 161 -15.73 15.62 -31.22
N GLY A 162 -16.40 14.81 -30.38
CA GLY A 162 -16.35 13.35 -30.38
C GLY A 162 -15.65 12.73 -29.17
N ALA A 163 -15.43 13.47 -28.07
CA ALA A 163 -15.03 12.87 -26.81
C ALA A 163 -16.21 12.06 -26.24
N ASN A 164 -15.94 10.81 -25.85
CA ASN A 164 -16.93 9.90 -25.26
C ASN A 164 -16.72 9.69 -23.75
N THR A 165 -15.66 10.28 -23.18
CA THR A 165 -15.44 10.43 -21.75
C THR A 165 -14.98 11.87 -21.48
N ILE A 166 -15.62 12.51 -20.50
CA ILE A 166 -15.26 13.86 -20.07
C ILE A 166 -14.83 13.79 -18.61
N ASN A 167 -13.57 14.10 -18.36
CA ASN A 167 -13.02 14.11 -17.02
C ASN A 167 -13.06 15.53 -16.41
N ILE A 168 -13.53 15.60 -15.18
CA ILE A 168 -13.68 16.80 -14.37
C ILE A 168 -12.69 16.70 -13.21
N PRO A 169 -11.47 17.27 -13.33
CA PRO A 169 -10.46 17.17 -12.28
C PRO A 169 -10.57 18.29 -11.24
N ASP A 170 -10.47 17.91 -9.97
CA ASP A 170 -10.09 18.78 -8.87
C ASP A 170 -8.56 18.78 -8.75
N THR A 171 -7.93 19.47 -9.69
CA THR A 171 -6.48 19.42 -9.96
C THR A 171 -5.62 19.86 -8.78
N VAL A 172 -6.13 20.74 -7.92
CA VAL A 172 -5.40 21.26 -6.75
C VAL A 172 -5.98 20.78 -5.42
N GLY A 173 -6.89 19.80 -5.44
CA GLY A 173 -7.50 19.23 -4.24
C GLY A 173 -8.20 20.28 -3.37
N TYR A 174 -8.86 21.23 -4.00
CA TYR A 174 -9.41 22.43 -3.37
C TYR A 174 -10.87 22.31 -2.96
N THR A 175 -11.65 21.49 -3.67
CA THR A 175 -13.10 21.40 -3.49
C THR A 175 -13.47 20.53 -2.27
N VAL A 176 -14.68 20.73 -1.78
CA VAL A 176 -15.30 19.86 -0.76
C VAL A 176 -16.46 19.06 -1.37
N PRO A 177 -16.90 17.93 -0.75
CA PRO A 177 -17.80 16.98 -1.39
C PRO A 177 -19.09 17.56 -1.95
N ASN A 178 -19.77 18.44 -1.20
CA ASN A 178 -21.01 19.05 -1.66
C ASN A 178 -20.78 20.03 -2.83
N GLU A 179 -19.68 20.75 -2.83
CA GLU A 179 -19.29 21.65 -3.91
C GLU A 179 -18.98 20.85 -5.18
N PHE A 180 -18.12 19.83 -5.07
CA PHE A 180 -17.71 19.01 -6.21
C PHE A 180 -18.87 18.22 -6.81
N GLY A 181 -19.68 17.57 -5.95
CA GLY A 181 -20.93 16.92 -6.38
C GLY A 181 -21.90 17.89 -7.04
N GLY A 182 -22.00 19.13 -6.54
CA GLY A 182 -22.82 20.19 -7.13
C GLY A 182 -22.34 20.62 -8.52
N ILE A 183 -21.03 20.66 -8.78
CA ILE A 183 -20.47 20.90 -10.12
C ILE A 183 -20.93 19.80 -11.07
N ILE A 184 -20.78 18.53 -10.69
CA ILE A 184 -21.20 17.38 -11.52
C ILE A 184 -22.69 17.41 -11.80
N GLN A 185 -23.53 17.64 -10.78
CA GLN A 185 -24.98 17.78 -10.96
C GLN A 185 -25.33 18.90 -11.93
N THR A 186 -24.67 20.06 -11.81
CA THR A 186 -24.90 21.21 -12.71
C THR A 186 -24.56 20.88 -14.16
N LEU A 187 -23.50 20.09 -14.40
CA LEU A 187 -23.17 19.63 -15.77
C LEU A 187 -24.30 18.76 -16.34
N PHE A 188 -24.83 17.82 -15.55
CA PHE A 188 -25.96 16.99 -16.00
C PHE A 188 -27.22 17.81 -16.26
N ASP A 189 -27.48 18.86 -15.49
CA ASP A 189 -28.66 19.70 -15.63
C ASP A 189 -28.56 20.67 -16.83
N ARG A 190 -27.35 21.09 -17.23
CA ARG A 190 -27.17 22.22 -18.14
C ARG A 190 -26.52 21.88 -19.47
N VAL A 191 -25.77 20.78 -19.57
CA VAL A 191 -25.10 20.40 -20.82
C VAL A 191 -26.02 19.54 -21.68
N PRO A 192 -26.47 20.04 -22.85
CA PRO A 192 -27.57 19.40 -23.60
C PRO A 192 -27.22 18.02 -24.17
N ASN A 193 -25.94 17.75 -24.42
CA ASN A 193 -25.43 16.50 -25.03
C ASN A 193 -24.67 15.61 -24.04
N ILE A 194 -24.86 15.83 -22.72
CA ILE A 194 -24.13 15.14 -21.65
C ILE A 194 -24.33 13.62 -21.65
N ASP A 195 -25.49 13.17 -22.11
CA ASP A 195 -25.86 11.76 -22.24
C ASP A 195 -25.02 10.97 -23.27
N LYS A 196 -24.30 11.67 -24.15
CA LYS A 196 -23.40 11.05 -25.15
C LYS A 196 -22.02 10.73 -24.63
N ALA A 197 -21.69 11.12 -23.38
CA ALA A 197 -20.39 10.89 -22.77
C ALA A 197 -20.52 10.34 -21.36
N ILE A 198 -19.49 9.61 -20.93
CA ILE A 198 -19.30 9.23 -19.53
C ILE A 198 -18.64 10.39 -18.81
N ILE A 199 -19.19 10.80 -17.67
CA ILE A 199 -18.53 11.79 -16.79
C ILE A 199 -17.59 11.05 -15.87
N SER A 200 -16.31 11.42 -15.97
CA SER A 200 -15.19 10.97 -15.16
C SER A 200 -14.80 12.04 -14.15
N VAL A 201 -14.21 11.63 -13.05
CA VAL A 201 -13.66 12.55 -12.04
C VAL A 201 -12.27 12.12 -11.63
N HIS A 202 -11.40 13.12 -11.38
CA HIS A 202 -10.03 12.97 -10.93
C HIS A 202 -9.77 13.95 -9.78
N CYS A 203 -9.55 13.45 -8.57
CA CYS A 203 -9.42 14.30 -7.40
C CYS A 203 -8.07 14.14 -6.73
N HIS A 204 -7.35 15.26 -6.53
CA HIS A 204 -6.15 15.33 -5.70
C HIS A 204 -6.53 15.46 -4.22
N ASP A 205 -5.61 15.11 -3.33
CA ASP A 205 -5.89 14.91 -1.90
C ASP A 205 -5.32 16.01 -0.99
N ASP A 206 -5.10 17.21 -1.53
CA ASP A 206 -4.45 18.31 -0.80
C ASP A 206 -5.19 18.71 0.49
N LEU A 207 -6.52 18.61 0.50
CA LEU A 207 -7.35 18.81 1.69
C LEU A 207 -7.83 17.50 2.34
N GLY A 208 -7.35 16.33 1.90
CA GLY A 208 -7.78 15.04 2.41
C GLY A 208 -9.22 14.66 1.99
N MET A 209 -9.70 15.19 0.84
CA MET A 209 -11.09 15.03 0.40
C MET A 209 -11.24 14.24 -0.90
N SER A 210 -10.16 13.77 -1.51
CA SER A 210 -10.18 13.16 -2.84
C SER A 210 -11.15 12.00 -2.97
N VAL A 211 -11.16 11.08 -2.02
CA VAL A 211 -12.07 9.92 -1.97
C VAL A 211 -13.51 10.40 -1.75
N ALA A 212 -13.72 11.33 -0.83
CA ALA A 212 -15.06 11.85 -0.51
C ALA A 212 -15.66 12.63 -1.70
N ASN A 213 -14.84 13.45 -2.39
CA ASN A 213 -15.23 14.18 -3.59
C ASN A 213 -15.61 13.20 -4.72
N SER A 214 -14.83 12.15 -4.94
CA SER A 214 -15.08 11.13 -5.96
C SER A 214 -16.42 10.39 -5.70
N ILE A 215 -16.71 10.05 -4.46
CA ILE A 215 -17.99 9.42 -4.10
C ILE A 215 -19.17 10.40 -4.26
N ALA A 216 -19.01 11.67 -3.87
CA ALA A 216 -20.04 12.69 -4.10
C ALA A 216 -20.34 12.88 -5.59
N ALA A 217 -19.32 12.84 -6.43
CA ALA A 217 -19.47 12.89 -7.87
C ALA A 217 -20.22 11.68 -8.45
N VAL A 218 -19.95 10.47 -7.94
CA VAL A 218 -20.69 9.25 -8.34
C VAL A 218 -22.16 9.37 -7.95
N GLN A 219 -22.48 9.89 -6.77
CA GLN A 219 -23.85 10.14 -6.35
C GLN A 219 -24.55 11.18 -7.22
N ALA A 220 -23.79 12.16 -7.75
CA ALA A 220 -24.28 13.17 -8.69
C ALA A 220 -24.36 12.68 -10.15
N GLY A 221 -23.95 11.43 -10.45
CA GLY A 221 -24.10 10.84 -11.79
C GLY A 221 -22.81 10.47 -12.51
N ALA A 222 -21.62 10.79 -11.99
CA ALA A 222 -20.36 10.34 -12.58
C ALA A 222 -20.27 8.79 -12.59
N ARG A 223 -19.64 8.24 -13.66
CA ARG A 223 -19.50 6.79 -13.83
C ARG A 223 -18.09 6.35 -14.18
N GLN A 224 -17.10 7.23 -14.05
CA GLN A 224 -15.68 6.87 -14.02
C GLN A 224 -14.99 7.60 -12.88
N ILE A 225 -14.10 6.93 -12.18
CA ILE A 225 -13.21 7.51 -11.17
C ILE A 225 -11.76 7.24 -11.61
N GLU A 226 -10.98 8.32 -11.68
CA GLU A 226 -9.54 8.25 -11.85
C GLU A 226 -8.86 8.36 -10.48
N GLY A 227 -7.81 7.58 -10.30
CA GLY A 227 -7.04 7.59 -9.07
C GLY A 227 -5.81 6.70 -9.18
N THR A 228 -5.16 6.48 -8.06
CA THR A 228 -3.94 5.67 -8.00
C THR A 228 -4.03 4.63 -6.89
N ILE A 229 -3.29 3.56 -7.03
CA ILE A 229 -3.08 2.62 -5.93
C ILE A 229 -2.30 3.33 -4.82
N ASN A 230 -2.74 3.17 -3.59
CA ASN A 230 -2.20 3.82 -2.38
C ASN A 230 -2.34 5.35 -2.36
N GLY A 231 -3.05 5.94 -3.31
CA GLY A 231 -3.23 7.39 -3.40
C GLY A 231 -1.95 8.15 -3.75
N ILE A 232 -0.94 7.50 -4.35
CA ILE A 232 0.31 8.17 -4.73
C ILE A 232 0.08 9.23 -5.81
N GLY A 233 0.92 10.26 -5.87
CA GLY A 233 0.83 11.34 -6.86
C GLY A 233 1.48 12.63 -6.38
N GLU A 234 1.38 13.67 -7.20
CA GLU A 234 1.94 14.98 -6.83
C GLU A 234 1.38 15.51 -5.51
N ARG A 235 2.20 16.22 -4.76
CA ARG A 235 1.86 16.89 -3.49
C ARG A 235 1.31 15.91 -2.45
N ALA A 236 0.00 15.96 -2.14
CA ALA A 236 -0.66 15.05 -1.20
C ALA A 236 -1.17 13.75 -1.86
N GLY A 237 -1.04 13.64 -3.19
CA GLY A 237 -1.43 12.46 -3.95
C GLY A 237 -2.84 12.54 -4.54
N ASN A 238 -3.30 11.40 -5.03
CA ASN A 238 -4.56 11.19 -5.73
C ASN A 238 -5.61 10.48 -4.85
N CYS A 239 -6.81 10.38 -5.38
CA CYS A 239 -7.83 9.48 -4.87
C CYS A 239 -7.30 8.04 -4.81
N SER A 240 -7.41 7.40 -3.65
CA SER A 240 -6.98 6.02 -3.42
C SER A 240 -7.99 5.02 -3.97
N LEU A 241 -7.62 4.26 -4.99
CA LEU A 241 -8.55 3.33 -5.67
C LEU A 241 -8.96 2.15 -4.79
N GLU A 242 -8.12 1.68 -3.88
CA GLU A 242 -8.47 0.65 -2.90
C GLU A 242 -9.55 1.12 -1.92
N GLU A 243 -9.57 2.41 -1.57
CA GLU A 243 -10.58 3.00 -0.72
C GLU A 243 -11.91 3.11 -1.48
N ILE A 244 -11.89 3.61 -2.70
CA ILE A 244 -13.07 3.64 -3.60
C ILE A 244 -13.67 2.23 -3.77
N ALA A 245 -12.83 1.25 -4.07
CA ALA A 245 -13.25 -0.14 -4.27
C ALA A 245 -14.03 -0.67 -3.06
N MET A 246 -13.48 -0.46 -1.85
CA MET A 246 -14.10 -0.97 -0.64
C MET A 246 -15.30 -0.15 -0.18
N ILE A 247 -15.34 1.17 -0.43
CA ILE A 247 -16.52 1.99 -0.19
C ILE A 247 -17.68 1.50 -1.07
N ILE A 248 -17.48 1.35 -2.37
CA ILE A 248 -18.52 0.90 -3.30
C ILE A 248 -18.98 -0.52 -2.91
N LYS A 249 -18.05 -1.42 -2.58
CA LYS A 249 -18.39 -2.79 -2.14
C LYS A 249 -19.22 -2.81 -0.85
N THR A 250 -18.78 -2.12 0.19
CA THR A 250 -19.42 -2.16 1.51
C THR A 250 -20.72 -1.37 1.58
N ARG A 251 -20.88 -0.37 0.71
CA ARG A 251 -22.06 0.51 0.66
C ARG A 251 -22.85 0.37 -0.63
N GLN A 252 -22.72 -0.76 -1.32
CA GLN A 252 -23.35 -1.01 -2.63
C GLN A 252 -24.87 -0.77 -2.61
N GLU A 253 -25.57 -1.24 -1.58
CA GLU A 253 -27.01 -1.04 -1.43
C GLU A 253 -27.39 0.45 -1.33
N PHE A 254 -26.56 1.25 -0.66
CA PHE A 254 -26.79 2.69 -0.49
C PHE A 254 -26.44 3.48 -1.75
N LEU A 255 -25.33 3.13 -2.41
CA LEU A 255 -24.82 3.86 -3.56
C LEU A 255 -25.51 3.43 -4.87
N GLY A 256 -26.06 2.21 -4.93
CA GLY A 256 -26.71 1.67 -6.12
C GLY A 256 -25.75 1.41 -7.30
N VAL A 257 -24.45 1.31 -7.05
CA VAL A 257 -23.43 1.11 -8.08
C VAL A 257 -22.46 -0.02 -7.68
N HIS A 258 -21.70 -0.51 -8.65
CA HIS A 258 -20.66 -1.53 -8.45
C HIS A 258 -19.43 -1.26 -9.32
N THR A 259 -18.32 -1.96 -9.05
CA THR A 259 -17.09 -1.96 -9.87
C THR A 259 -16.78 -3.36 -10.39
N GLY A 260 -15.93 -3.45 -11.40
CA GLY A 260 -15.37 -4.71 -11.90
C GLY A 260 -14.19 -5.25 -11.12
N LEU A 261 -13.74 -4.55 -10.06
CA LEU A 261 -12.52 -4.90 -9.34
C LEU A 261 -12.62 -6.23 -8.58
N LYS A 262 -11.53 -6.99 -8.63
CA LYS A 262 -11.31 -8.23 -7.85
C LYS A 262 -10.70 -7.85 -6.51
N HIS A 263 -11.53 -7.66 -5.50
CA HIS A 263 -11.13 -7.11 -4.21
C HIS A 263 -10.06 -7.93 -3.48
N ASP A 264 -9.98 -9.23 -3.70
CA ASP A 264 -8.97 -10.14 -3.16
C ASP A 264 -7.54 -9.91 -3.73
N GLU A 265 -7.40 -9.12 -4.79
CA GLU A 265 -6.10 -8.68 -5.32
C GLU A 265 -5.64 -7.31 -4.76
N ILE A 266 -6.47 -6.60 -3.98
CA ILE A 266 -6.18 -5.24 -3.46
C ILE A 266 -4.87 -5.23 -2.66
N HIS A 267 -4.77 -6.06 -1.62
CA HIS A 267 -3.59 -6.04 -0.74
C HIS A 267 -2.30 -6.37 -1.48
N ARG A 268 -2.35 -7.35 -2.37
CA ARG A 268 -1.20 -7.75 -3.18
C ARG A 268 -0.74 -6.65 -4.12
N THR A 269 -1.67 -5.98 -4.80
CA THR A 269 -1.37 -4.87 -5.73
C THR A 269 -0.83 -3.67 -4.98
N SER A 270 -1.46 -3.28 -3.87
CA SER A 270 -1.00 -2.20 -2.99
C SER A 270 0.44 -2.42 -2.50
N LYS A 271 0.75 -3.64 -2.04
CA LYS A 271 2.10 -4.00 -1.60
C LYS A 271 3.14 -3.94 -2.73
N LEU A 272 2.79 -4.43 -3.92
CA LEU A 272 3.69 -4.38 -5.08
C LEU A 272 4.01 -2.93 -5.47
N VAL A 273 2.99 -2.07 -5.59
CA VAL A 273 3.18 -0.64 -5.91
C VAL A 273 4.05 0.03 -4.85
N SER A 274 3.76 -0.18 -3.56
CA SER A 274 4.57 0.36 -2.45
C SER A 274 6.05 -0.05 -2.56
N GLN A 275 6.33 -1.31 -2.92
CA GLN A 275 7.69 -1.82 -3.05
C GLN A 275 8.42 -1.24 -4.26
N LEU A 276 7.80 -1.27 -5.45
CA LEU A 276 8.44 -0.80 -6.67
C LEU A 276 8.61 0.73 -6.70
N CYS A 277 7.64 1.46 -6.15
CA CYS A 277 7.71 2.91 -6.05
C CYS A 277 8.55 3.40 -4.85
N ASN A 278 9.01 2.50 -3.97
CA ASN A 278 9.69 2.84 -2.72
C ASN A 278 8.92 3.88 -1.89
N MET A 279 7.60 3.75 -1.86
CA MET A 279 6.68 4.58 -1.07
C MET A 279 5.97 3.70 -0.04
N PRO A 280 6.45 3.64 1.21
CA PRO A 280 5.87 2.78 2.24
C PRO A 280 4.45 3.25 2.60
N ILE A 281 3.55 2.28 2.78
CA ILE A 281 2.17 2.52 3.19
C ILE A 281 2.16 2.92 4.66
N GLN A 282 1.48 4.00 5.00
CA GLN A 282 1.27 4.39 6.39
C GLN A 282 0.51 3.28 7.14
N SER A 283 0.95 2.96 8.36
CA SER A 283 0.35 1.86 9.14
C SER A 283 -1.15 2.05 9.40
N ASN A 284 -1.60 3.29 9.51
CA ASN A 284 -3.01 3.65 9.73
C ASN A 284 -3.79 4.00 8.45
N LYS A 285 -3.19 3.78 7.25
CA LYS A 285 -3.92 4.00 6.00
C LYS A 285 -5.15 3.10 5.95
N ALA A 286 -6.27 3.66 5.52
CA ALA A 286 -7.50 2.90 5.34
C ALA A 286 -7.27 1.71 4.39
N ILE A 287 -7.96 0.62 4.60
CA ILE A 287 -8.01 -0.61 3.81
C ILE A 287 -6.69 -1.41 3.84
N VAL A 288 -5.55 -0.83 3.46
CA VAL A 288 -4.29 -1.56 3.21
C VAL A 288 -3.21 -1.33 4.25
N GLY A 289 -3.39 -0.40 5.18
CA GLY A 289 -2.45 -0.15 6.27
C GLY A 289 -2.33 -1.34 7.23
N ALA A 290 -1.15 -1.51 7.83
CA ALA A 290 -0.88 -2.64 8.74
C ALA A 290 -1.84 -2.70 9.95
N ASN A 291 -2.40 -1.55 10.35
CA ASN A 291 -3.33 -1.45 11.48
C ASN A 291 -4.81 -1.53 11.06
N ALA A 292 -5.12 -1.60 9.76
CA ALA A 292 -6.50 -1.50 9.26
C ALA A 292 -7.46 -2.55 9.85
N PHE A 293 -6.93 -3.72 10.24
CA PHE A 293 -7.70 -4.81 10.86
C PHE A 293 -7.22 -5.15 12.28
N SER A 294 -6.48 -4.24 12.92
CA SER A 294 -5.90 -4.47 14.24
C SER A 294 -6.74 -3.84 15.33
N HIS A 295 -7.13 -4.64 16.32
CA HIS A 295 -7.86 -4.20 17.51
C HIS A 295 -6.96 -4.31 18.74
N SER A 296 -6.58 -3.20 19.36
CA SER A 296 -5.75 -3.20 20.57
C SER A 296 -6.55 -3.03 21.88
N SER A 297 -7.78 -2.50 21.82
CA SER A 297 -8.63 -2.33 22.98
C SER A 297 -9.26 -3.65 23.43
N GLY A 298 -9.15 -3.98 24.73
CA GLY A 298 -9.73 -5.21 25.28
C GLY A 298 -11.25 -5.30 25.10
N ILE A 299 -11.97 -4.15 25.14
CA ILE A 299 -13.44 -4.09 24.90
C ILE A 299 -13.76 -4.45 23.45
N HIS A 300 -12.96 -3.94 22.50
CA HIS A 300 -13.14 -4.25 21.08
C HIS A 300 -12.81 -5.71 20.79
N GLN A 301 -11.73 -6.24 21.38
CA GLN A 301 -11.34 -7.65 21.22
C GLN A 301 -12.42 -8.59 21.79
N ASP A 302 -13.00 -8.30 22.96
CA ASP A 302 -14.11 -9.08 23.53
C ASP A 302 -15.37 -9.03 22.64
N GLY A 303 -15.69 -7.86 22.08
CA GLY A 303 -16.77 -7.72 21.11
C GLY A 303 -16.54 -8.56 19.86
N MET A 304 -15.35 -8.51 19.29
CA MET A 304 -14.95 -9.28 18.11
C MET A 304 -15.00 -10.79 18.33
N LEU A 305 -14.59 -11.27 19.50
CA LEU A 305 -14.67 -12.70 19.86
C LEU A 305 -16.13 -13.20 19.94
N LYS A 306 -17.06 -12.32 20.33
CA LYS A 306 -18.49 -12.63 20.39
C LYS A 306 -19.17 -12.55 19.03
N ASN A 307 -18.88 -11.50 18.26
CA ASN A 307 -19.38 -11.32 16.89
C ASN A 307 -18.45 -10.33 16.14
N LYS A 308 -17.81 -10.79 15.07
CA LYS A 308 -16.91 -9.96 14.25
C LYS A 308 -17.57 -8.69 13.75
N ASN A 309 -18.84 -8.72 13.40
CA ASN A 309 -19.59 -7.56 12.91
C ASN A 309 -19.77 -6.42 13.93
N THR A 310 -19.36 -6.59 15.20
CA THR A 310 -19.44 -5.54 16.22
C THR A 310 -18.51 -4.37 15.93
N TYR A 311 -17.34 -4.63 15.31
CA TYR A 311 -16.32 -3.62 15.04
C TYR A 311 -15.67 -3.73 13.65
N GLU A 312 -16.08 -4.70 12.83
CA GLU A 312 -15.59 -4.87 11.46
C GLU A 312 -16.69 -4.64 10.44
N ILE A 313 -16.42 -3.75 9.48
CA ILE A 313 -17.25 -3.54 8.29
C ILE A 313 -16.76 -4.33 7.09
N MET A 314 -15.57 -4.89 7.18
CA MET A 314 -14.89 -5.71 6.18
C MET A 314 -13.90 -6.66 6.88
N THR A 315 -13.53 -7.76 6.24
CA THR A 315 -12.58 -8.72 6.78
C THR A 315 -11.24 -8.67 6.05
N PRO A 316 -10.13 -9.11 6.67
CA PRO A 316 -8.84 -9.21 6.00
C PRO A 316 -8.91 -9.98 4.67
N GLU A 317 -9.65 -11.08 4.64
CA GLU A 317 -9.81 -11.93 3.47
C GLU A 317 -10.53 -11.20 2.33
N SER A 318 -11.38 -10.22 2.66
CA SER A 318 -12.14 -9.44 1.67
C SER A 318 -11.27 -8.59 0.75
N ILE A 319 -9.99 -8.35 1.13
CA ILE A 319 -8.98 -7.64 0.36
C ILE A 319 -7.78 -8.55 -0.02
N GLY A 320 -7.90 -9.86 0.19
CA GLY A 320 -6.85 -10.85 -0.10
C GLY A 320 -5.74 -10.95 0.94
N LEU A 321 -5.94 -10.38 2.13
CA LEU A 321 -5.00 -10.53 3.25
C LEU A 321 -5.30 -11.84 4.00
N LYS A 322 -4.32 -12.75 4.00
CA LYS A 322 -4.46 -14.04 4.71
C LYS A 322 -4.15 -13.83 6.20
N ASN A 323 -5.11 -14.15 7.06
CA ASN A 323 -5.04 -14.23 8.53
C ASN A 323 -4.04 -13.26 9.19
N GLN A 324 -4.54 -12.19 9.80
CA GLN A 324 -3.82 -11.52 10.89
C GLN A 324 -4.30 -12.11 12.22
N ALA A 325 -3.39 -12.73 12.97
CA ALA A 325 -3.64 -13.04 14.38
C ALA A 325 -3.89 -11.72 15.13
N LEU A 326 -4.81 -11.74 16.09
CA LEU A 326 -5.02 -10.61 17.01
C LEU A 326 -3.66 -10.28 17.67
N ASN A 327 -3.20 -9.05 17.53
CA ASN A 327 -1.95 -8.63 18.15
C ASN A 327 -2.15 -8.47 19.67
N LEU A 328 -1.35 -9.14 20.47
CA LEU A 328 -1.35 -8.98 21.92
C LEU A 328 -0.41 -7.85 22.32
N THR A 329 -0.96 -6.86 23.03
CA THR A 329 -0.23 -5.69 23.57
C THR A 329 -0.66 -5.48 25.02
N SER A 330 -0.01 -4.56 25.75
CA SER A 330 -0.40 -4.21 27.12
C SER A 330 -1.86 -3.71 27.26
N ARG A 331 -2.54 -3.41 26.14
CA ARG A 331 -3.97 -3.04 26.10
C ARG A 331 -4.90 -4.22 25.88
N SER A 332 -4.38 -5.41 25.57
CA SER A 332 -5.19 -6.62 25.36
C SER A 332 -5.72 -7.14 26.69
N GLY A 333 -7.00 -7.53 26.70
CA GLY A 333 -7.67 -8.05 27.89
C GLY A 333 -7.44 -9.55 28.12
N ARG A 334 -7.90 -10.05 29.27
CA ARG A 334 -7.85 -11.49 29.63
C ARG A 334 -8.50 -12.40 28.57
N ALA A 335 -9.62 -11.94 27.97
CA ALA A 335 -10.34 -12.71 26.95
C ALA A 335 -9.46 -12.95 25.70
N ALA A 336 -8.64 -11.96 25.31
CA ALA A 336 -7.73 -12.11 24.18
C ALA A 336 -6.60 -13.10 24.50
N VAL A 337 -5.98 -13.01 25.67
CA VAL A 337 -4.95 -13.96 26.13
C VAL A 337 -5.53 -15.38 26.18
N LYS A 338 -6.72 -15.55 26.77
CA LYS A 338 -7.41 -16.85 26.78
C LYS A 338 -7.64 -17.40 25.38
N SER A 339 -8.17 -16.57 24.46
CA SER A 339 -8.42 -16.96 23.07
C SER A 339 -7.16 -17.46 22.35
N HIS A 340 -6.02 -16.81 22.60
CA HIS A 340 -4.73 -17.26 22.06
C HIS A 340 -4.30 -18.62 22.67
N MET A 341 -4.47 -18.80 23.99
CA MET A 341 -4.20 -20.08 24.65
C MET A 341 -5.08 -21.20 24.11
N ASP A 342 -6.38 -20.95 23.94
CA ASP A 342 -7.35 -21.90 23.36
C ASP A 342 -6.96 -22.26 21.91
N THR A 343 -6.53 -21.27 21.10
CA THR A 343 -6.08 -21.47 19.71
C THR A 343 -4.81 -22.35 19.65
N MET A 344 -3.92 -22.20 20.63
CA MET A 344 -2.73 -23.04 20.79
C MET A 344 -3.03 -24.44 21.34
N GLY A 345 -4.29 -24.71 21.71
CA GLY A 345 -4.76 -26.01 22.19
C GLY A 345 -4.64 -26.26 23.70
N TYR A 346 -4.35 -25.21 24.47
CA TYR A 346 -4.32 -25.30 25.94
C TYR A 346 -5.71 -25.21 26.55
N LYS A 347 -5.98 -26.02 27.58
CA LYS A 347 -7.25 -26.01 28.32
C LYS A 347 -7.14 -25.15 29.58
N GLU A 348 -8.28 -24.66 30.07
CA GLU A 348 -8.34 -23.79 31.25
C GLU A 348 -7.78 -24.40 32.53
N ASP A 349 -7.76 -25.74 32.65
CA ASP A 349 -7.20 -26.47 33.78
C ASP A 349 -5.67 -26.64 33.72
N GLU A 350 -5.05 -26.29 32.59
CA GLU A 350 -3.60 -26.44 32.39
C GLU A 350 -2.80 -25.20 32.82
N TYR A 351 -3.47 -24.04 33.03
CA TYR A 351 -2.81 -22.80 33.44
C TYR A 351 -3.72 -21.92 34.30
N ASN A 352 -3.11 -21.03 35.08
CA ASN A 352 -3.84 -19.99 35.82
C ASN A 352 -3.90 -18.72 34.97
N LEU A 353 -5.09 -18.40 34.44
CA LEU A 353 -5.28 -17.24 33.56
C LEU A 353 -4.91 -15.91 34.22
N ASP A 354 -5.24 -15.72 35.51
CA ASP A 354 -4.94 -14.45 36.19
C ASP A 354 -3.44 -14.25 36.39
N ALA A 355 -2.73 -15.29 36.81
CA ALA A 355 -1.28 -15.24 36.94
C ALA A 355 -0.59 -15.04 35.58
N LEU A 356 -1.02 -15.78 34.56
CA LEU A 356 -0.50 -15.64 33.19
C LEU A 356 -0.75 -14.22 32.66
N TYR A 357 -1.92 -13.64 32.94
CA TYR A 357 -2.27 -12.29 32.50
C TYR A 357 -1.41 -11.22 33.19
N GLU A 358 -1.10 -11.36 34.47
CA GLU A 358 -0.20 -10.43 35.17
C GLU A 358 1.21 -10.47 34.59
N ASP A 359 1.73 -11.64 34.31
CA ASP A 359 3.06 -11.80 33.71
C ASP A 359 3.08 -11.36 32.24
N PHE A 360 1.97 -11.60 31.50
CA PHE A 360 1.75 -11.06 30.16
C PHE A 360 1.81 -9.52 30.15
N LEU A 361 1.14 -8.82 31.08
CA LEU A 361 1.18 -7.36 31.14
C LEU A 361 2.60 -6.85 31.38
N LYS A 362 3.36 -7.45 32.31
CA LYS A 362 4.77 -7.09 32.57
C LYS A 362 5.65 -7.28 31.32
N LEU A 363 5.41 -8.36 30.56
CA LEU A 363 6.14 -8.61 29.33
C LEU A 363 5.73 -7.63 28.23
N ALA A 364 4.43 -7.37 28.06
CA ALA A 364 3.88 -6.48 27.04
C ALA A 364 4.34 -5.02 27.24
N ASP A 365 4.45 -4.54 28.49
CA ASP A 365 4.96 -3.21 28.79
C ASP A 365 6.44 -3.03 28.38
N ARG A 366 7.23 -4.10 28.45
CA ARG A 366 8.64 -4.09 28.05
C ARG A 366 8.84 -4.31 26.55
N LYS A 367 8.12 -5.30 25.98
CA LYS A 367 8.32 -5.76 24.61
C LYS A 367 7.44 -5.03 23.59
N GLY A 368 6.36 -4.36 24.04
CA GLY A 368 5.34 -3.73 23.21
C GLY A 368 4.35 -4.73 22.62
N GLN A 369 4.81 -5.70 21.83
CA GLN A 369 3.99 -6.76 21.24
C GLN A 369 4.40 -8.13 21.79
N VAL A 370 3.40 -8.95 22.16
CA VAL A 370 3.55 -10.32 22.68
C VAL A 370 2.99 -11.30 21.67
N PHE A 371 3.67 -12.40 21.47
CA PHE A 371 3.31 -13.44 20.52
C PHE A 371 2.95 -14.75 21.24
N ASP A 372 2.34 -15.67 20.52
CA ASP A 372 1.91 -16.98 21.07
C ASP A 372 3.06 -17.74 21.76
N TYR A 373 4.27 -17.70 21.18
CA TYR A 373 5.43 -18.35 21.79
C TYR A 373 5.91 -17.67 23.08
N ASP A 374 5.61 -16.38 23.27
CA ASP A 374 5.87 -15.66 24.51
C ASP A 374 4.87 -16.09 25.61
N LEU A 375 3.58 -16.26 25.26
CA LEU A 375 2.58 -16.77 26.19
C LEU A 375 2.91 -18.21 26.64
N GLU A 376 3.31 -19.07 25.71
CA GLU A 376 3.80 -20.41 26.04
C GLU A 376 5.00 -20.38 26.99
N ALA A 377 5.92 -19.47 26.74
CA ALA A 377 7.09 -19.30 27.59
C ALA A 377 6.71 -18.80 29.01
N LEU A 378 5.78 -17.84 29.13
CA LEU A 378 5.29 -17.36 30.43
C LEU A 378 4.57 -18.46 31.24
N MET A 379 3.84 -19.36 30.54
CA MET A 379 3.17 -20.49 31.20
C MET A 379 4.16 -21.50 31.80
N HIS A 380 5.29 -21.74 31.12
CA HIS A 380 6.27 -22.76 31.53
C HIS A 380 7.44 -22.21 32.35
N PHE A 381 7.75 -20.92 32.24
CA PHE A 381 8.87 -20.28 32.91
C PHE A 381 8.39 -19.02 33.63
N SER A 382 8.29 -19.07 34.97
CA SER A 382 7.93 -17.89 35.76
C SER A 382 9.03 -16.81 35.65
N ASN A 383 8.63 -15.54 35.37
CA ASN A 383 9.52 -14.39 35.28
C ASN A 383 10.60 -14.46 34.18
N LEU A 384 10.19 -14.45 32.91
CA LEU A 384 11.12 -14.27 31.79
C LEU A 384 11.83 -12.90 31.88
N ARG A 385 13.12 -12.91 32.20
CA ARG A 385 14.01 -11.75 32.14
C ARG A 385 15.02 -11.96 31.02
N GLU A 386 15.46 -10.87 30.39
CA GLU A 386 16.56 -10.91 29.41
C GLU A 386 17.87 -11.39 30.07
N GLU A 387 17.99 -11.20 31.39
CA GLU A 387 19.11 -11.71 32.19
C GLU A 387 19.18 -13.23 32.16
N ASP A 388 18.06 -13.92 31.87
CA ASP A 388 17.96 -15.38 31.79
C ASP A 388 18.12 -15.92 30.38
N ASP A 389 18.44 -15.08 29.40
CA ASP A 389 18.66 -15.50 28.02
C ASP A 389 19.85 -16.43 27.90
N PHE A 390 19.64 -17.55 27.18
CA PHE A 390 20.65 -18.59 27.02
C PHE A 390 21.83 -18.14 26.15
N TYR A 391 21.53 -17.31 25.11
CA TYR A 391 22.54 -16.76 24.20
C TYR A 391 22.68 -15.25 24.43
N LYS A 392 23.91 -14.80 24.74
CA LYS A 392 24.22 -13.38 24.94
C LYS A 392 25.48 -12.99 24.19
N LEU A 393 25.44 -11.85 23.51
CA LEU A 393 26.60 -11.31 22.80
C LEU A 393 27.49 -10.51 23.78
N ASN A 394 28.64 -11.08 24.16
CA ASN A 394 29.59 -10.46 25.10
C ASN A 394 30.65 -9.62 24.38
N TYR A 395 30.95 -9.93 23.11
CA TYR A 395 31.94 -9.23 22.33
C TYR A 395 31.59 -9.27 20.85
N LEU A 396 31.77 -8.15 20.18
CA LEU A 396 31.60 -7.97 18.75
C LEU A 396 32.78 -7.14 18.20
N SER A 397 33.43 -7.63 17.17
CA SER A 397 34.39 -6.87 16.37
C SER A 397 34.14 -7.12 14.91
N VAL A 398 34.04 -6.04 14.16
CA VAL A 398 33.71 -6.08 12.71
C VAL A 398 34.78 -5.32 11.94
N GLN A 399 35.29 -5.94 10.88
CA GLN A 399 36.14 -5.31 9.89
C GLN A 399 35.43 -5.35 8.54
N SER A 400 35.10 -4.18 8.00
CA SER A 400 34.42 -4.05 6.72
C SER A 400 35.40 -3.55 5.66
N GLY A 401 35.46 -4.26 4.53
CA GLY A 401 36.21 -3.88 3.34
C GLY A 401 35.31 -3.71 2.13
N SER A 402 35.87 -3.31 1.00
CA SER A 402 35.10 -3.06 -0.24
C SER A 402 34.50 -4.31 -0.88
N VAL A 403 35.02 -5.49 -0.55
CA VAL A 403 34.61 -6.77 -1.20
C VAL A 403 33.93 -7.71 -0.20
N MET A 404 34.39 -7.74 1.05
CA MET A 404 33.84 -8.62 2.09
C MET A 404 34.02 -8.01 3.46
N ALA A 405 33.21 -8.46 4.42
CA ALA A 405 33.36 -8.13 5.83
C ALA A 405 33.77 -9.37 6.63
N THR A 406 34.51 -9.16 7.71
CA THR A 406 34.87 -10.19 8.68
C THR A 406 34.37 -9.78 10.05
N THR A 407 33.73 -10.71 10.75
CA THR A 407 33.24 -10.50 12.11
C THR A 407 33.79 -11.56 13.04
N SER A 408 34.18 -11.15 14.23
CA SER A 408 34.52 -12.04 15.35
C SER A 408 33.63 -11.71 16.55
N ILE A 409 33.10 -12.75 17.20
CA ILE A 409 32.22 -12.63 18.36
C ILE A 409 32.67 -13.51 19.51
N LYS A 410 32.23 -13.10 20.72
CA LYS A 410 32.12 -14.01 21.85
C LYS A 410 30.64 -14.09 22.26
N LEU A 411 30.13 -15.30 22.21
CA LEU A 411 28.75 -15.60 22.54
C LEU A 411 28.69 -16.45 23.81
N GLN A 412 27.98 -16.00 24.80
CA GLN A 412 27.64 -16.81 25.97
C GLN A 412 26.51 -17.77 25.60
N CYS A 413 26.66 -19.04 25.93
CA CYS A 413 25.71 -20.11 25.69
C CYS A 413 25.44 -20.81 27.04
N GLY A 414 24.48 -20.31 27.80
CA GLY A 414 24.31 -20.70 29.20
C GLY A 414 25.53 -20.33 30.04
N ASP A 415 26.18 -21.33 30.67
CA ASP A 415 27.38 -21.10 31.51
C ASP A 415 28.71 -21.12 30.70
N LYS A 416 28.66 -21.34 29.38
CA LYS A 416 29.86 -21.47 28.54
C LYS A 416 29.97 -20.31 27.56
N GLU A 417 31.19 -19.74 27.44
CA GLU A 417 31.52 -18.75 26.41
C GLU A 417 32.16 -19.43 25.21
N THR A 418 31.73 -19.07 23.99
CA THR A 418 32.25 -19.59 22.72
C THR A 418 32.65 -18.43 21.82
N SER A 419 33.85 -18.50 21.23
CA SER A 419 34.34 -17.53 20.24
C SER A 419 34.18 -18.08 18.84
N GLU A 420 33.77 -17.25 17.88
CA GLU A 420 33.63 -17.61 16.46
C GLU A 420 34.03 -16.42 15.59
N ALA A 421 34.48 -16.72 14.37
CA ALA A 421 34.76 -15.71 13.35
C ALA A 421 34.25 -16.18 11.99
N ALA A 422 33.65 -15.27 11.23
CA ALA A 422 33.13 -15.57 9.91
C ALA A 422 33.34 -14.40 8.93
N VAL A 423 33.26 -14.74 7.65
CA VAL A 423 33.28 -13.80 6.53
C VAL A 423 31.87 -13.76 5.92
N GLY A 424 31.44 -12.56 5.49
CA GLY A 424 30.15 -12.35 4.82
C GLY A 424 30.22 -11.30 3.73
N ASN A 425 29.15 -11.18 2.96
CA ASN A 425 28.99 -10.17 1.91
C ASN A 425 28.89 -8.74 2.47
N GLY A 426 28.66 -8.62 3.78
CA GLY A 426 28.61 -7.36 4.52
C GLY A 426 28.70 -7.62 6.02
N PRO A 427 28.80 -6.55 6.86
CA PRO A 427 28.96 -6.65 8.30
C PRO A 427 27.90 -7.49 9.00
N VAL A 428 26.62 -7.27 8.66
CA VAL A 428 25.48 -7.99 9.26
C VAL A 428 25.47 -9.45 8.85
N ASP A 429 25.76 -9.75 7.56
CA ASP A 429 25.85 -11.14 7.09
C ASP A 429 26.99 -11.89 7.80
N ALA A 430 28.19 -11.28 7.91
CA ALA A 430 29.30 -11.87 8.64
C ALA A 430 28.97 -12.16 10.11
N LEU A 431 28.27 -11.24 10.79
CA LEU A 431 27.78 -11.43 12.17
C LEU A 431 26.77 -12.58 12.26
N TYR A 432 25.81 -12.64 11.36
CA TYR A 432 24.80 -13.67 11.35
C TYR A 432 25.41 -15.06 11.10
N GLN A 433 26.39 -15.16 10.21
CA GLN A 433 27.14 -16.41 10.00
C GLN A 433 27.86 -16.88 11.27
N CYS A 434 28.47 -15.96 12.04
CA CYS A 434 29.04 -16.31 13.34
C CYS A 434 27.99 -16.88 14.30
N ILE A 435 26.86 -16.19 14.43
CA ILE A 435 25.77 -16.59 15.34
C ILE A 435 25.20 -17.94 14.93
N TYR A 436 24.93 -18.16 13.64
CA TYR A 436 24.42 -19.46 13.15
C TYR A 436 25.39 -20.62 13.41
N ARG A 437 26.71 -20.42 13.22
CA ARG A 437 27.71 -21.46 13.50
C ARG A 437 27.79 -21.81 14.97
N VAL A 438 27.68 -20.82 15.88
CA VAL A 438 27.73 -21.09 17.32
C VAL A 438 26.45 -21.73 17.80
N THR A 439 25.30 -21.30 17.31
CA THR A 439 23.99 -21.72 17.83
C THR A 439 23.44 -22.97 17.15
N GLY A 440 23.86 -23.23 15.91
CA GLY A 440 23.42 -24.37 15.10
C GLY A 440 21.96 -24.27 14.62
N TYR A 441 21.31 -23.11 14.75
CA TYR A 441 19.95 -22.92 14.24
C TYR A 441 19.97 -22.59 12.75
N ASP A 442 19.20 -23.34 11.95
CA ASP A 442 18.95 -23.07 10.54
C ASP A 442 17.67 -22.23 10.42
N ILE A 443 17.84 -20.92 10.26
CA ILE A 443 16.79 -19.91 10.30
C ILE A 443 16.72 -19.21 8.95
N VAL A 444 15.51 -19.05 8.41
CA VAL A 444 15.26 -18.26 7.19
C VAL A 444 14.72 -16.90 7.59
N LEU A 445 15.40 -15.81 7.19
CA LEU A 445 14.92 -14.46 7.39
C LEU A 445 13.83 -14.14 6.36
N ASP A 446 12.62 -13.84 6.83
CA ASP A 446 11.50 -13.37 6.01
C ASP A 446 11.54 -11.85 5.81
N LYS A 447 12.04 -11.10 6.83
CA LYS A 447 12.08 -9.64 6.82
C LYS A 447 13.24 -9.12 7.66
N PHE A 448 13.87 -8.04 7.17
CA PHE A 448 14.90 -7.30 7.88
C PHE A 448 14.70 -5.81 7.61
N ASP A 449 14.40 -5.05 8.65
CA ASP A 449 14.21 -3.60 8.59
C ASP A 449 15.21 -2.90 9.52
N LEU A 450 15.77 -1.79 9.04
CA LEU A 450 16.59 -0.87 9.83
C LEU A 450 15.91 0.49 9.89
N THR A 451 15.76 1.03 11.09
CA THR A 451 15.12 2.33 11.32
C THR A 451 16.00 3.18 12.24
N ALA A 452 16.25 4.43 11.86
CA ALA A 452 16.87 5.40 12.77
C ALA A 452 15.86 5.89 13.81
N LYS A 453 16.28 5.91 15.07
CA LYS A 453 15.53 6.46 16.21
C LYS A 453 16.27 7.67 16.73
N GLY A 454 15.83 8.86 16.38
CA GLY A 454 16.44 10.13 16.78
C GLY A 454 17.17 10.83 15.63
N GLU A 455 17.62 12.05 15.91
CA GLU A 455 18.34 12.91 14.97
C GLU A 455 19.79 13.09 15.48
N GLY A 456 20.75 13.23 14.55
CA GLY A 456 22.15 13.48 14.85
C GLY A 456 23.06 12.24 14.79
N GLU A 457 24.36 12.46 15.04
CA GLU A 457 25.40 11.42 14.93
C GLU A 457 25.28 10.32 15.99
N ASP A 458 24.61 10.61 17.14
CA ASP A 458 24.38 9.67 18.26
C ASP A 458 23.00 9.00 18.18
N GLY A 459 22.30 9.11 17.04
CA GLY A 459 20.99 8.50 16.82
C GLY A 459 21.04 6.99 17.02
N LEU A 460 20.06 6.43 17.75
CA LEU A 460 19.94 4.98 17.91
C LEU A 460 19.45 4.35 16.62
N GLY A 461 20.08 3.24 16.21
CA GLY A 461 19.60 2.35 15.17
C GLY A 461 18.74 1.24 15.78
N GLN A 462 17.57 1.00 15.20
CA GLN A 462 16.74 -0.15 15.52
C GLN A 462 16.76 -1.13 14.37
N ALA A 463 17.03 -2.40 14.66
CA ALA A 463 16.87 -3.51 13.74
C ALA A 463 15.65 -4.33 14.13
N ASP A 464 14.74 -4.55 13.19
CA ASP A 464 13.57 -5.41 13.36
C ASP A 464 13.66 -6.56 12.35
N ILE A 465 13.55 -7.79 12.83
CA ILE A 465 13.60 -8.97 11.97
C ILE A 465 12.39 -9.88 12.19
N ILE A 466 11.98 -10.53 11.11
CA ILE A 466 11.05 -11.66 11.15
C ILE A 466 11.78 -12.85 10.55
N ALA A 467 11.80 -13.93 11.29
CA ALA A 467 12.51 -15.15 10.89
C ALA A 467 11.59 -16.36 10.98
N ASN A 468 11.77 -17.32 10.07
CA ASN A 468 11.05 -18.57 10.04
C ASN A 468 11.95 -19.71 10.55
N TYR A 469 11.44 -20.46 11.51
CA TYR A 469 12.06 -21.69 11.99
C TYR A 469 11.01 -22.79 12.10
N LYS A 470 11.20 -23.89 11.40
CA LYS A 470 10.26 -25.05 11.36
C LYS A 470 8.81 -24.64 11.04
N GLY A 471 8.61 -23.64 10.15
CA GLY A 471 7.29 -23.17 9.73
C GLY A 471 6.63 -22.17 10.70
N ARG A 472 7.26 -21.82 11.81
CA ARG A 472 6.79 -20.82 12.78
C ARG A 472 7.58 -19.52 12.63
N LYS A 473 6.89 -18.38 12.67
CA LYS A 473 7.52 -17.05 12.60
C LYS A 473 7.90 -16.55 13.98
N TYR A 474 9.11 -16.02 14.09
CA TYR A 474 9.65 -15.38 15.28
C TYR A 474 10.06 -13.95 14.97
N HIS A 475 9.85 -13.05 15.92
CA HIS A 475 10.16 -11.65 15.79
C HIS A 475 11.27 -11.26 16.75
N GLY A 476 12.22 -10.47 16.28
CA GLY A 476 13.31 -9.95 17.09
C GLY A 476 13.56 -8.47 16.81
N THR A 477 13.85 -7.74 17.87
CA THR A 477 14.19 -6.32 17.82
C THR A 477 15.47 -6.11 18.59
N GLY A 478 16.38 -5.31 18.05
CA GLY A 478 17.59 -4.85 18.71
C GLY A 478 17.78 -3.34 18.52
N VAL A 479 18.34 -2.69 19.51
CA VAL A 479 18.56 -1.22 19.52
C VAL A 479 19.97 -0.92 20.01
N SER A 480 20.74 -0.23 19.19
CA SER A 480 22.09 0.23 19.53
C SER A 480 22.44 1.49 18.73
N THR A 481 23.45 2.23 19.13
CA THR A 481 24.11 3.25 18.29
C THR A 481 24.85 2.60 17.11
N ASP A 482 25.24 1.33 17.23
CA ASP A 482 25.82 0.53 16.16
C ASP A 482 24.75 -0.37 15.53
N ILE A 483 24.44 -0.16 14.24
CA ILE A 483 23.41 -0.91 13.52
C ILE A 483 23.78 -2.40 13.36
N VAL A 484 25.06 -2.76 13.36
CA VAL A 484 25.51 -4.16 13.29
C VAL A 484 25.23 -4.84 14.63
N GLU A 485 25.53 -4.17 15.73
CA GLU A 485 25.19 -4.65 17.07
C GLU A 485 23.67 -4.77 17.26
N ALA A 486 22.89 -3.75 16.85
CA ALA A 486 21.42 -3.81 16.88
C ALA A 486 20.90 -5.02 16.10
N SER A 487 21.47 -5.28 14.91
CA SER A 487 21.11 -6.46 14.11
C SER A 487 21.43 -7.78 14.81
N GLY A 488 22.57 -7.86 15.47
CA GLY A 488 22.96 -9.03 16.27
C GLY A 488 22.04 -9.28 17.45
N GLN A 489 21.67 -8.23 18.18
CA GLN A 489 20.69 -8.30 19.26
C GLN A 489 19.32 -8.78 18.76
N ALA A 490 18.85 -8.27 17.62
CA ALA A 490 17.59 -8.69 17.01
C ALA A 490 17.60 -10.20 16.69
N LEU A 491 18.67 -10.72 16.08
CA LEU A 491 18.79 -12.15 15.77
C LEU A 491 18.88 -13.01 17.03
N LEU A 492 19.63 -12.59 18.05
CA LEU A 492 19.72 -13.30 19.32
C LEU A 492 18.38 -13.33 20.07
N HIS A 493 17.58 -12.28 19.96
CA HIS A 493 16.23 -12.24 20.49
C HIS A 493 15.34 -13.33 19.85
N VAL A 494 15.42 -13.49 18.53
CA VAL A 494 14.75 -14.61 17.82
C VAL A 494 15.27 -15.96 18.30
N ILE A 495 16.59 -16.14 18.34
CA ILE A 495 17.21 -17.42 18.70
C ILE A 495 16.86 -17.83 20.15
N ASN A 496 16.88 -16.89 21.09
CA ASN A 496 16.45 -17.17 22.47
C ASN A 496 14.98 -17.55 22.56
N SER A 497 14.11 -16.95 21.73
CA SER A 497 12.70 -17.33 21.65
C SER A 497 12.53 -18.73 21.07
N ILE A 498 13.30 -19.10 20.05
CA ILE A 498 13.33 -20.46 19.47
C ILE A 498 13.84 -21.46 20.50
N HIS A 499 14.92 -21.14 21.20
CA HIS A 499 15.50 -22.01 22.24
C HIS A 499 14.50 -22.32 23.35
N ARG A 500 13.76 -21.32 23.82
CA ARG A 500 12.67 -21.50 24.79
C ARG A 500 11.56 -22.39 24.24
N ALA A 501 11.15 -22.19 22.98
CA ALA A 501 10.12 -23.01 22.32
C ALA A 501 10.55 -24.46 22.16
N ASP A 502 11.79 -24.74 21.77
CA ASP A 502 12.32 -26.11 21.67
C ASP A 502 12.37 -26.79 23.05
N LYS A 503 12.77 -26.07 24.13
CA LYS A 503 12.69 -26.61 25.51
C LYS A 503 11.26 -26.95 25.94
N ILE A 504 10.29 -26.11 25.61
CA ILE A 504 8.87 -26.40 25.89
C ILE A 504 8.42 -27.66 25.16
N ALA A 505 8.79 -27.82 23.89
CA ALA A 505 8.47 -29.00 23.10
C ALA A 505 9.05 -30.28 23.73
N GLU A 506 10.28 -30.22 24.25
CA GLU A 506 10.88 -31.37 24.98
C GLU A 506 10.12 -31.70 26.28
N ILE A 507 9.69 -30.68 27.03
CA ILE A 507 8.89 -30.87 28.26
C ILE A 507 7.54 -31.55 27.92
N LYS A 508 6.86 -31.09 26.86
CA LYS A 508 5.60 -31.66 26.40
C LYS A 508 5.77 -33.14 25.99
N GLN A 509 6.82 -33.45 25.22
CA GLN A 509 7.09 -34.82 24.79
C GLN A 509 7.38 -35.77 25.98
N LYS A 510 8.13 -35.30 26.98
CA LYS A 510 8.39 -36.08 28.18
C LYS A 510 7.11 -36.38 28.99
N LYS A 511 6.20 -35.40 29.11
CA LYS A 511 4.89 -35.60 29.75
C LYS A 511 4.02 -36.64 29.04
N ILE A 512 4.00 -36.64 27.69
CA ILE A 512 3.24 -37.63 26.91
C ILE A 512 3.82 -39.03 27.03
N ALA A 513 5.14 -39.18 27.14
CA ALA A 513 5.80 -40.49 27.28
C ALA A 513 5.68 -41.08 28.69
N THR A 514 5.14 -40.35 29.66
CA THR A 514 5.00 -40.75 31.05
C THR A 514 3.54 -41.06 31.42
N VAL A 515 2.61 -40.89 30.49
CA VAL A 515 1.19 -41.31 30.55
C VAL A 515 1.00 -42.56 29.69
#